data_87a9019f015daa8f4ce51f564cf42ebe
#
_entry.id   87a9019f015daa8f4ce51f564cf42ebe
#
_cell.length_a   1.000
_cell.length_b   1.000
_cell.length_c   1.000
_cell.angle_alpha   90.00
_cell.angle_beta   90.00
_cell.angle_gamma   90.00
#
_symmetry.space_group_name_H-M   'P 1'
#
loop_
_entity.id
_entity.type
_entity.pdbx_description
1 polymer ?
#
loop_
_entity_poly.entity_id
_entity_poly.type
_entity_poly.pdbx_seq_one_letter_code
_entity_poly.pdbx_strand_id
1 'polypeptide(L)'
;MIKEAIIKLSKKEDLTYEMAETVMDEIMSGEAGPVQMSAYLTALAMKGETIDEITASAAGMRAHCIKLLHDMDVLEIVGTGGDGSNSFNISTTASLVIAAGGVPVAKHGNRAASSKSGAADVLEALGVNITIAPERSAEILKKSNICFLFAQNYHVAMKYVAPIRKELGIRTVFNILGPLSNPAGANMELMGVYDEELVEPLAQVMAKLGVDRGMVVYGQDSLDEISMCAPTSVCEIRDGWFQSYELTPEQFGYKRCDKKELTGGSPEENAEITRAILSGEEQGAKRQAVCLNAGAALYITGKTDTIEAGVRMAEKLIDSGTAAKKLEEFIAESLR
;
A
#
# COMPACT_ATOMS: atom_id res chain seq x y z
N MET A 1 -23.86 15.96 -11.23
CA MET A 1 -23.84 15.35 -9.87
C MET A 1 -22.94 16.13 -8.91
N ILE A 2 -21.70 16.49 -9.28
CA ILE A 2 -20.72 17.12 -8.35
C ILE A 2 -21.21 18.40 -7.67
N LYS A 3 -22.01 19.27 -8.36
CA LYS A 3 -22.58 20.49 -7.75
C LYS A 3 -23.54 20.16 -6.60
N GLU A 4 -24.37 19.14 -6.76
CA GLU A 4 -25.32 18.70 -5.73
C GLU A 4 -24.59 18.09 -4.53
N ALA A 5 -23.54 17.29 -4.80
CA ALA A 5 -22.69 16.75 -3.77
C ALA A 5 -22.00 17.84 -2.93
N ILE A 6 -21.46 18.88 -3.58
CA ILE A 6 -20.86 20.04 -2.88
C ILE A 6 -21.88 20.72 -1.97
N ILE A 7 -23.14 20.90 -2.42
CA ILE A 7 -24.20 21.51 -1.60
C ILE A 7 -24.51 20.68 -0.36
N LYS A 8 -24.58 19.35 -0.50
CA LYS A 8 -24.78 18.43 0.63
C LYS A 8 -23.61 18.49 1.61
N LEU A 9 -22.39 18.33 1.10
CA LEU A 9 -21.16 18.35 1.90
C LEU A 9 -20.98 19.69 2.66
N SER A 10 -21.37 20.81 2.05
CA SER A 10 -21.31 22.13 2.71
C SER A 10 -22.25 22.24 3.93
N LYS A 11 -23.27 21.37 4.00
CA LYS A 11 -24.18 21.24 5.14
C LYS A 11 -23.77 20.11 6.09
N LYS A 12 -22.61 19.46 5.85
CA LYS A 12 -22.12 18.28 6.56
C LYS A 12 -23.03 17.04 6.41
N GLU A 13 -23.78 16.97 5.32
CA GLU A 13 -24.60 15.80 4.98
C GLU A 13 -23.72 14.76 4.27
N ASP A 14 -23.95 13.48 4.58
CA ASP A 14 -23.28 12.37 3.92
C ASP A 14 -23.81 12.18 2.49
N LEU A 15 -22.93 11.73 1.60
CA LEU A 15 -23.33 11.31 0.26
C LEU A 15 -23.76 9.85 0.27
N THR A 16 -24.70 9.50 -0.60
CA THR A 16 -24.93 8.09 -0.89
C THR A 16 -23.77 7.50 -1.69
N TYR A 17 -23.64 6.17 -1.67
CA TYR A 17 -22.66 5.47 -2.48
C TYR A 17 -22.75 5.87 -3.95
N GLU A 18 -23.95 5.86 -4.54
CA GLU A 18 -24.19 6.16 -5.96
C GLU A 18 -23.82 7.60 -6.30
N MET A 19 -24.08 8.54 -5.37
CA MET A 19 -23.70 9.94 -5.60
C MET A 19 -22.18 10.11 -5.58
N ALA A 20 -21.48 9.52 -4.61
CA ALA A 20 -20.03 9.58 -4.51
C ALA A 20 -19.34 8.89 -5.70
N GLU A 21 -19.86 7.73 -6.13
CA GLU A 21 -19.37 7.00 -7.31
C GLU A 21 -19.54 7.85 -8.59
N THR A 22 -20.73 8.45 -8.80
CA THR A 22 -20.98 9.31 -9.97
C THR A 22 -20.06 10.55 -9.97
N VAL A 23 -19.84 11.17 -8.81
CA VAL A 23 -18.90 12.31 -8.72
C VAL A 23 -17.48 11.88 -9.05
N MET A 24 -17.04 10.71 -8.56
CA MET A 24 -15.71 10.20 -8.89
C MET A 24 -15.59 9.88 -10.39
N ASP A 25 -16.64 9.36 -11.02
CA ASP A 25 -16.70 9.15 -12.46
C ASP A 25 -16.57 10.48 -13.24
N GLU A 26 -17.31 11.53 -12.87
CA GLU A 26 -17.18 12.87 -13.46
C GLU A 26 -15.76 13.44 -13.32
N ILE A 27 -15.10 13.19 -12.17
CA ILE A 27 -13.72 13.61 -11.91
C ILE A 27 -12.74 12.84 -12.80
N MET A 28 -12.84 11.52 -12.82
CA MET A 28 -11.91 10.63 -13.55
C MET A 28 -12.09 10.71 -15.06
N SER A 29 -13.29 11.07 -15.55
CA SER A 29 -13.55 11.35 -16.97
C SER A 29 -13.04 12.73 -17.41
N GLY A 30 -12.69 13.61 -16.45
CA GLY A 30 -12.29 15.00 -16.73
C GLY A 30 -13.45 15.92 -17.03
N GLU A 31 -14.68 15.54 -16.72
CA GLU A 31 -15.90 16.35 -16.88
C GLU A 31 -16.05 17.41 -15.78
N ALA A 32 -15.53 17.14 -14.59
CA ALA A 32 -15.54 18.07 -13.48
C ALA A 32 -14.49 19.17 -13.66
N GLY A 33 -14.88 20.43 -13.53
CA GLY A 33 -13.97 21.56 -13.59
C GLY A 33 -13.09 21.70 -12.33
N PRO A 34 -11.91 22.36 -12.43
CA PRO A 34 -10.96 22.50 -11.31
C PRO A 34 -11.59 23.12 -10.05
N VAL A 35 -12.43 24.14 -10.20
CA VAL A 35 -13.12 24.80 -9.07
C VAL A 35 -14.08 23.83 -8.37
N GLN A 36 -14.80 23.00 -9.14
CA GLN A 36 -15.71 22.02 -8.58
C GLN A 36 -14.96 20.89 -7.85
N MET A 37 -13.88 20.39 -8.46
CA MET A 37 -13.03 19.38 -7.83
C MET A 37 -12.43 19.90 -6.51
N SER A 38 -11.88 21.14 -6.50
CA SER A 38 -11.34 21.77 -5.29
C SER A 38 -12.40 21.89 -4.20
N ALA A 39 -13.60 22.38 -4.55
CA ALA A 39 -14.70 22.53 -3.60
C ALA A 39 -15.17 21.18 -3.05
N TYR A 40 -15.32 20.17 -3.91
CA TYR A 40 -15.73 18.82 -3.52
C TYR A 40 -14.73 18.17 -2.57
N LEU A 41 -13.46 18.13 -2.96
CA LEU A 41 -12.40 17.50 -2.16
C LEU A 41 -12.22 18.19 -0.80
N THR A 42 -12.30 19.52 -0.77
CA THR A 42 -12.18 20.28 0.47
C THR A 42 -13.38 20.05 1.38
N ALA A 43 -14.62 20.12 0.83
CA ALA A 43 -15.82 19.93 1.62
C ALA A 43 -15.94 18.49 2.17
N LEU A 44 -15.55 17.48 1.38
CA LEU A 44 -15.52 16.09 1.80
C LEU A 44 -14.51 15.88 2.93
N ALA A 45 -13.29 16.40 2.79
CA ALA A 45 -12.26 16.32 3.82
C ALA A 45 -12.65 17.05 5.13
N MET A 46 -13.33 18.19 5.02
CA MET A 46 -13.81 18.95 6.19
C MET A 46 -14.99 18.29 6.91
N LYS A 47 -15.79 17.51 6.20
CA LYS A 47 -16.87 16.72 6.79
C LYS A 47 -16.33 15.47 7.47
N GLY A 48 -15.31 14.86 6.90
CA GLY A 48 -14.82 13.51 7.18
C GLY A 48 -15.55 12.48 6.30
N GLU A 49 -14.80 11.63 5.65
CA GLU A 49 -15.31 10.63 4.71
C GLU A 49 -16.01 9.48 5.44
N THR A 50 -17.15 9.04 4.95
CA THR A 50 -17.82 7.81 5.41
C THR A 50 -17.24 6.59 4.68
N ILE A 51 -17.47 5.39 5.23
CA ILE A 51 -17.09 4.11 4.60
C ILE A 51 -17.67 4.00 3.19
N ASP A 52 -18.93 4.40 2.99
CA ASP A 52 -19.58 4.33 1.67
C ASP A 52 -18.99 5.33 0.69
N GLU A 53 -18.68 6.55 1.12
CA GLU A 53 -18.02 7.56 0.29
C GLU A 53 -16.60 7.13 -0.13
N ILE A 54 -15.82 6.55 0.79
CA ILE A 54 -14.49 6.01 0.47
C ILE A 54 -14.61 4.82 -0.49
N THR A 55 -15.53 3.89 -0.21
CA THR A 55 -15.74 2.70 -1.05
C THR A 55 -16.13 3.08 -2.47
N ALA A 56 -17.10 3.99 -2.62
CA ALA A 56 -17.55 4.49 -3.90
C ALA A 56 -16.44 5.22 -4.67
N SER A 57 -15.65 6.04 -3.96
CA SER A 57 -14.52 6.75 -4.55
C SER A 57 -13.45 5.78 -5.06
N ALA A 58 -13.13 4.73 -4.30
CA ALA A 58 -12.18 3.70 -4.70
C ALA A 58 -12.71 2.87 -5.89
N ALA A 59 -13.99 2.52 -5.88
CA ALA A 59 -14.63 1.79 -6.98
C ALA A 59 -14.58 2.61 -8.29
N GLY A 60 -14.92 3.90 -8.23
CA GLY A 60 -14.83 4.81 -9.36
C GLY A 60 -13.39 4.93 -9.89
N MET A 61 -12.39 5.04 -9.00
CA MET A 61 -10.99 5.07 -9.40
C MET A 61 -10.54 3.74 -10.05
N ARG A 62 -10.97 2.58 -9.52
CA ARG A 62 -10.72 1.26 -10.13
C ARG A 62 -11.38 1.08 -11.49
N ALA A 63 -12.55 1.68 -11.70
CA ALA A 63 -13.25 1.62 -13.00
C ALA A 63 -12.48 2.34 -14.12
N HIS A 64 -11.72 3.39 -13.77
CA HIS A 64 -10.91 4.19 -14.70
C HIS A 64 -9.44 3.78 -14.78
N CYS A 65 -8.99 2.73 -14.09
CA CYS A 65 -7.63 2.24 -14.19
C CYS A 65 -7.47 1.25 -15.34
N ILE A 66 -6.24 1.15 -15.85
CA ILE A 66 -5.84 0.06 -16.73
C ILE A 66 -5.67 -1.18 -15.85
N LYS A 67 -6.47 -2.22 -16.09
CA LYS A 67 -6.46 -3.43 -15.25
C LYS A 67 -5.31 -4.37 -15.63
N LEU A 68 -4.65 -4.93 -14.63
CA LEU A 68 -3.77 -6.08 -14.80
C LEU A 68 -4.62 -7.35 -14.83
N LEU A 69 -4.69 -8.03 -15.97
CA LEU A 69 -5.49 -9.23 -16.12
C LEU A 69 -4.68 -10.48 -15.71
N HIS A 70 -5.16 -11.22 -14.74
CA HIS A 70 -4.57 -12.48 -14.25
C HIS A 70 -5.67 -13.38 -13.63
N ASP A 71 -5.30 -14.62 -13.32
CA ASP A 71 -6.16 -15.65 -12.73
C ASP A 71 -5.63 -16.16 -11.36
N MET A 72 -4.82 -15.37 -10.68
CA MET A 72 -4.15 -15.73 -9.42
C MET A 72 -4.75 -14.97 -8.24
N ASP A 73 -4.72 -15.58 -7.06
CA ASP A 73 -4.84 -14.84 -5.81
C ASP A 73 -3.55 -14.04 -5.60
N VAL A 74 -3.68 -12.74 -5.41
CA VAL A 74 -2.54 -11.84 -5.29
C VAL A 74 -2.60 -11.01 -4.02
N LEU A 75 -1.44 -10.75 -3.47
CA LEU A 75 -1.25 -9.90 -2.31
C LEU A 75 -0.79 -8.50 -2.73
N GLU A 76 -1.38 -7.47 -2.11
CA GLU A 76 -0.81 -6.12 -2.01
C GLU A 76 -0.21 -5.93 -0.63
N ILE A 77 0.93 -5.25 -0.57
CA ILE A 77 1.52 -4.72 0.66
C ILE A 77 1.91 -3.26 0.43
N VAL A 78 1.27 -2.35 1.17
CA VAL A 78 1.36 -0.91 0.86
C VAL A 78 1.03 -0.07 2.10
N GLY A 79 1.67 1.09 2.23
CA GLY A 79 1.25 2.15 3.15
C GLY A 79 0.55 3.28 2.40
N THR A 80 -0.30 4.03 3.10
CA THR A 80 -0.92 5.26 2.57
C THR A 80 0.11 6.33 2.25
N GLY A 81 1.27 6.26 2.91
CA GLY A 81 2.24 7.35 2.92
C GLY A 81 1.77 8.55 3.76
N GLY A 82 2.59 9.58 3.80
CA GLY A 82 2.23 10.81 4.50
C GLY A 82 2.27 10.74 6.02
N ASP A 83 2.88 9.71 6.58
CA ASP A 83 3.07 9.45 8.01
C ASP A 83 4.17 10.33 8.65
N GLY A 84 5.06 10.90 7.82
CA GLY A 84 6.17 11.75 8.25
C GLY A 84 7.32 10.99 8.92
N SER A 85 7.32 9.66 8.90
CA SER A 85 8.33 8.82 9.59
C SER A 85 9.71 8.91 8.95
N ASN A 86 9.80 9.20 7.65
CA ASN A 86 11.02 9.10 6.84
C ASN A 86 11.69 7.72 6.95
N SER A 87 10.93 6.65 7.14
CA SER A 87 11.42 5.29 7.17
C SER A 87 12.03 4.89 5.81
N PHE A 88 12.92 3.89 5.81
CA PHE A 88 13.30 3.23 4.57
C PHE A 88 12.10 2.47 3.97
N ASN A 89 12.22 1.99 2.74
CA ASN A 89 11.11 1.36 2.02
C ASN A 89 10.79 -0.05 2.57
N ILE A 90 10.16 -0.12 3.76
CA ILE A 90 9.87 -1.36 4.51
C ILE A 90 8.99 -2.29 3.68
N SER A 91 7.79 -1.84 3.27
CA SER A 91 6.85 -2.67 2.49
C SER A 91 7.40 -3.11 1.14
N THR A 92 8.22 -2.26 0.48
CA THR A 92 8.87 -2.63 -0.79
C THR A 92 9.90 -3.74 -0.58
N THR A 93 10.72 -3.65 0.47
CA THR A 93 11.68 -4.70 0.82
C THR A 93 10.96 -5.98 1.26
N ALA A 94 9.91 -5.86 2.08
CA ALA A 94 9.09 -6.99 2.51
C ALA A 94 8.42 -7.71 1.33
N SER A 95 7.98 -6.99 0.30
CA SER A 95 7.35 -7.59 -0.89
C SER A 95 8.26 -8.62 -1.60
N LEU A 96 9.57 -8.38 -1.61
CA LEU A 96 10.56 -9.31 -2.18
C LEU A 96 10.71 -10.57 -1.32
N VAL A 97 10.68 -10.44 0.01
CA VAL A 97 10.71 -11.57 0.94
C VAL A 97 9.45 -12.41 0.81
N ILE A 98 8.28 -11.77 0.73
CA ILE A 98 6.98 -12.44 0.55
C ILE A 98 6.94 -13.20 -0.77
N ALA A 99 7.37 -12.58 -1.86
CA ALA A 99 7.46 -13.22 -3.17
C ALA A 99 8.45 -14.41 -3.18
N ALA A 100 9.55 -14.32 -2.43
CA ALA A 100 10.48 -15.41 -2.22
C ALA A 100 9.84 -16.59 -1.48
N GLY A 101 8.84 -16.33 -0.63
CA GLY A 101 7.99 -17.32 0.02
C GLY A 101 6.93 -17.96 -0.91
N GLY A 102 6.92 -17.62 -2.19
CA GLY A 102 6.03 -18.18 -3.19
C GLY A 102 4.61 -17.61 -3.16
N VAL A 103 4.46 -16.37 -2.70
CA VAL A 103 3.20 -15.61 -2.76
C VAL A 103 3.25 -14.68 -3.97
N PRO A 104 2.23 -14.69 -4.84
CA PRO A 104 2.12 -13.69 -5.89
C PRO A 104 1.85 -12.28 -5.29
N VAL A 105 2.79 -11.36 -5.49
CA VAL A 105 2.72 -9.98 -5.00
C VAL A 105 2.55 -9.02 -6.17
N ALA A 106 1.40 -8.36 -6.25
CA ALA A 106 1.14 -7.29 -7.21
C ALA A 106 1.31 -5.94 -6.51
N LYS A 107 2.56 -5.49 -6.36
CA LYS A 107 2.85 -4.27 -5.62
C LYS A 107 2.50 -3.03 -6.42
N HIS A 108 1.50 -2.29 -5.96
CA HIS A 108 1.16 -0.97 -6.48
C HIS A 108 1.97 0.12 -5.77
N GLY A 109 2.41 1.12 -6.50
CA GLY A 109 3.20 2.19 -5.89
C GLY A 109 3.53 3.34 -6.82
N ASN A 110 4.08 4.40 -6.24
CA ASN A 110 4.43 5.62 -6.94
C ASN A 110 5.81 6.11 -6.50
N ARG A 111 6.27 7.20 -7.13
CA ARG A 111 7.42 7.98 -6.66
C ARG A 111 7.08 8.69 -5.35
N ALA A 112 8.10 9.13 -4.64
CA ALA A 112 7.94 9.87 -3.39
C ALA A 112 7.07 11.12 -3.59
N ALA A 113 6.14 11.35 -2.67
CA ALA A 113 5.35 12.58 -2.60
C ALA A 113 5.85 13.51 -1.50
N SER A 114 6.14 12.99 -0.32
CA SER A 114 6.62 13.73 0.86
C SER A 114 7.89 13.14 1.48
N SER A 115 8.17 11.85 1.24
CA SER A 115 9.40 11.18 1.67
C SER A 115 10.56 11.43 0.69
N LYS A 116 11.76 10.93 1.04
CA LYS A 116 12.94 11.03 0.17
C LYS A 116 12.97 9.97 -0.94
N SER A 117 12.27 8.86 -0.75
CA SER A 117 12.26 7.72 -1.67
C SER A 117 10.91 7.00 -1.61
N GLY A 118 10.18 6.95 -2.72
CA GLY A 118 8.98 6.15 -2.89
C GLY A 118 9.31 4.72 -3.36
N ALA A 119 8.28 3.88 -3.45
CA ALA A 119 8.45 2.49 -3.92
C ALA A 119 9.04 2.42 -5.34
N ALA A 120 8.59 3.30 -6.25
CA ALA A 120 9.12 3.37 -7.60
C ALA A 120 10.59 3.78 -7.63
N ASP A 121 10.96 4.76 -6.80
CA ASP A 121 12.32 5.30 -6.78
C ASP A 121 13.33 4.25 -6.30
N VAL A 122 13.04 3.54 -5.21
CA VAL A 122 13.94 2.50 -4.71
C VAL A 122 14.02 1.29 -5.65
N LEU A 123 12.92 0.89 -6.29
CA LEU A 123 12.95 -0.22 -7.26
C LEU A 123 13.77 0.13 -8.49
N GLU A 124 13.67 1.36 -9.00
CA GLU A 124 14.50 1.87 -10.09
C GLU A 124 16.00 1.90 -9.70
N ALA A 125 16.32 2.36 -8.48
CA ALA A 125 17.68 2.32 -7.93
C ALA A 125 18.21 0.89 -7.73
N LEU A 126 17.34 -0.09 -7.45
CA LEU A 126 17.69 -1.51 -7.42
C LEU A 126 17.94 -2.11 -8.81
N GLY A 127 17.58 -1.40 -9.89
CA GLY A 127 17.75 -1.83 -11.27
C GLY A 127 16.51 -2.47 -11.90
N VAL A 128 15.35 -2.39 -11.25
CA VAL A 128 14.07 -2.86 -11.81
C VAL A 128 13.57 -1.84 -12.84
N ASN A 129 13.17 -2.32 -14.02
CA ASN A 129 12.42 -1.49 -14.97
C ASN A 129 10.99 -1.31 -14.45
N ILE A 130 10.65 -0.10 -14.06
CA ILE A 130 9.33 0.24 -13.50
C ILE A 130 8.31 0.69 -14.56
N THR A 131 8.75 0.93 -15.80
CA THR A 131 7.90 1.42 -16.91
C THR A 131 7.48 0.30 -17.85
N ILE A 132 6.91 -0.76 -17.28
CA ILE A 132 6.53 -1.99 -17.99
C ILE A 132 5.06 -1.91 -18.40
N ALA A 133 4.74 -2.40 -19.60
CA ALA A 133 3.35 -2.51 -20.06
C ALA A 133 2.55 -3.52 -19.22
N PRO A 134 1.23 -3.32 -19.04
CA PRO A 134 0.41 -4.16 -18.18
C PRO A 134 0.47 -5.67 -18.55
N GLU A 135 0.48 -6.00 -19.83
CA GLU A 135 0.55 -7.38 -20.30
C GLU A 135 1.85 -8.05 -19.87
N ARG A 136 2.96 -7.31 -19.95
CA ARG A 136 4.26 -7.80 -19.51
C ARG A 136 4.34 -7.90 -17.98
N SER A 137 3.72 -6.98 -17.24
CA SER A 137 3.63 -7.06 -15.78
C SER A 137 2.91 -8.33 -15.32
N ALA A 138 1.85 -8.77 -16.03
CA ALA A 138 1.15 -10.02 -15.72
C ALA A 138 2.06 -11.26 -15.95
N GLU A 139 2.85 -11.26 -17.04
CA GLU A 139 3.82 -12.33 -17.28
C GLU A 139 4.92 -12.41 -16.21
N ILE A 140 5.43 -11.25 -15.78
CA ILE A 140 6.44 -11.16 -14.72
C ILE A 140 5.86 -11.69 -13.41
N LEU A 141 4.64 -11.25 -13.04
CA LEU A 141 3.96 -11.75 -11.85
C LEU A 141 3.86 -13.28 -11.85
N LYS A 142 3.46 -13.87 -12.97
CA LYS A 142 3.33 -15.33 -13.13
C LYS A 142 4.66 -16.07 -13.01
N LYS A 143 5.76 -15.47 -13.47
CA LYS A 143 7.08 -16.10 -13.48
C LYS A 143 7.84 -15.92 -12.18
N SER A 144 7.86 -14.71 -11.64
CA SER A 144 8.68 -14.34 -10.47
C SER A 144 7.89 -14.16 -9.18
N ASN A 145 6.57 -14.36 -9.18
CA ASN A 145 5.68 -14.09 -8.07
C ASN A 145 5.72 -12.63 -7.57
N ILE A 146 6.21 -11.70 -8.38
CA ILE A 146 6.18 -10.28 -8.04
C ILE A 146 6.12 -9.45 -9.32
N CYS A 147 5.29 -8.41 -9.32
CA CYS A 147 5.36 -7.34 -10.30
C CYS A 147 5.20 -5.99 -9.60
N PHE A 148 5.63 -4.94 -10.28
CA PHE A 148 5.42 -3.56 -9.84
C PHE A 148 4.46 -2.84 -10.77
N LEU A 149 3.40 -2.31 -10.19
CA LEU A 149 2.35 -1.55 -10.88
C LEU A 149 2.60 -0.07 -10.63
N PHE A 150 3.34 0.57 -11.54
CA PHE A 150 3.67 1.99 -11.41
C PHE A 150 2.41 2.83 -11.61
N ALA A 151 1.95 3.50 -10.57
CA ALA A 151 0.65 4.19 -10.54
C ALA A 151 0.41 5.12 -11.73
N GLN A 152 1.44 5.81 -12.24
CA GLN A 152 1.31 6.71 -13.39
C GLN A 152 0.96 5.99 -14.68
N ASN A 153 1.34 4.72 -14.84
CA ASN A 153 1.03 3.93 -16.02
C ASN A 153 -0.39 3.36 -15.98
N TYR A 154 -0.94 3.12 -14.80
CA TYR A 154 -2.24 2.47 -14.62
C TYR A 154 -3.38 3.46 -14.35
N HIS A 155 -3.12 4.54 -13.63
CA HIS A 155 -4.11 5.55 -13.26
C HIS A 155 -3.96 6.83 -14.09
N VAL A 156 -4.09 6.72 -15.41
CA VAL A 156 -3.91 7.85 -16.35
C VAL A 156 -4.88 9.01 -16.05
N ALA A 157 -6.07 8.71 -15.53
CA ALA A 157 -7.08 9.70 -15.14
C ALA A 157 -6.62 10.65 -14.01
N MET A 158 -5.61 10.24 -13.21
CA MET A 158 -5.05 11.10 -12.17
C MET A 158 -4.45 12.41 -12.69
N LYS A 159 -4.17 12.52 -13.98
CA LYS A 159 -3.75 13.79 -14.61
C LYS A 159 -4.74 14.94 -14.40
N TYR A 160 -6.03 14.64 -14.22
CA TYR A 160 -7.07 15.66 -13.97
C TYR A 160 -7.05 16.17 -12.52
N VAL A 161 -6.64 15.32 -11.58
CA VAL A 161 -6.72 15.57 -10.13
C VAL A 161 -5.39 16.02 -9.54
N ALA A 162 -4.27 15.48 -10.02
CA ALA A 162 -2.96 15.71 -9.44
C ALA A 162 -2.56 17.19 -9.32
N PRO A 163 -2.81 18.07 -10.32
CA PRO A 163 -2.53 19.50 -10.20
C PRO A 163 -3.34 20.15 -9.07
N ILE A 164 -4.61 19.78 -8.95
CA ILE A 164 -5.54 20.34 -7.95
C ILE A 164 -5.10 19.93 -6.54
N ARG A 165 -4.78 18.64 -6.32
CA ARG A 165 -4.26 18.15 -5.05
C ARG A 165 -2.99 18.88 -4.63
N LYS A 166 -2.08 19.11 -5.59
CA LYS A 166 -0.83 19.83 -5.34
C LYS A 166 -1.08 21.27 -4.91
N GLU A 167 -2.04 21.95 -5.55
CA GLU A 167 -2.39 23.35 -5.25
C GLU A 167 -3.15 23.47 -3.93
N LEU A 168 -4.07 22.53 -3.62
CA LEU A 168 -4.78 22.48 -2.34
C LEU A 168 -3.84 22.29 -1.15
N GLY A 169 -2.82 21.46 -1.26
CA GLY A 169 -1.83 21.22 -0.22
C GLY A 169 -2.37 20.61 1.08
N ILE A 170 -3.60 20.07 1.06
CA ILE A 170 -4.26 19.41 2.20
C ILE A 170 -4.44 17.91 1.92
N ARG A 171 -4.66 17.14 2.98
CA ARG A 171 -5.12 15.75 2.85
C ARG A 171 -6.55 15.72 2.32
N THR A 172 -6.83 14.80 1.42
CA THR A 172 -8.14 14.54 0.82
C THR A 172 -8.36 13.03 0.73
N VAL A 173 -9.53 12.59 0.33
CA VAL A 173 -9.83 11.16 0.09
C VAL A 173 -8.76 10.48 -0.78
N PHE A 174 -8.13 11.18 -1.71
CA PHE A 174 -7.06 10.63 -2.55
C PHE A 174 -5.80 10.20 -1.77
N ASN A 175 -5.63 10.58 -0.51
CA ASN A 175 -4.51 10.13 0.31
C ASN A 175 -4.69 8.68 0.79
N ILE A 176 -5.90 8.17 0.78
CA ILE A 176 -6.24 6.79 1.16
C ILE A 176 -6.68 5.92 -0.03
N LEU A 177 -6.99 6.52 -1.18
CA LEU A 177 -7.45 5.77 -2.36
C LEU A 177 -6.35 4.99 -3.08
N GLY A 178 -5.08 5.39 -2.93
CA GLY A 178 -3.95 4.70 -3.60
C GLY A 178 -3.89 3.21 -3.28
N PRO A 179 -3.78 2.82 -2.00
CA PRO A 179 -3.85 1.42 -1.57
C PRO A 179 -5.11 0.70 -2.05
N LEU A 180 -6.26 1.33 -1.90
CA LEU A 180 -7.57 0.77 -2.26
C LEU A 180 -7.81 0.59 -3.77
N SER A 181 -6.88 1.02 -4.62
CA SER A 181 -7.07 1.07 -6.09
C SER A 181 -6.05 0.24 -6.85
N ASN A 182 -5.57 -0.86 -6.27
CA ASN A 182 -4.61 -1.74 -6.94
C ASN A 182 -5.17 -2.25 -8.28
N PRO A 183 -4.46 -2.02 -9.41
CA PRO A 183 -4.91 -2.42 -10.74
C PRO A 183 -5.04 -3.93 -10.96
N ALA A 184 -4.39 -4.76 -10.13
CA ALA A 184 -4.53 -6.21 -10.16
C ALA A 184 -5.79 -6.70 -9.43
N GLY A 185 -6.51 -5.82 -8.70
CA GLY A 185 -7.66 -6.24 -7.90
C GLY A 185 -7.26 -7.23 -6.81
N ALA A 186 -6.18 -6.92 -6.09
CA ALA A 186 -5.66 -7.78 -5.03
C ALA A 186 -6.78 -8.19 -4.05
N ASN A 187 -6.92 -9.50 -3.80
CA ASN A 187 -7.88 -10.07 -2.87
C ASN A 187 -7.28 -10.37 -1.49
N MET A 188 -5.97 -10.15 -1.35
CA MET A 188 -5.25 -10.17 -0.07
C MET A 188 -4.45 -8.87 0.08
N GLU A 189 -4.47 -8.24 1.26
CA GLU A 189 -3.81 -6.95 1.44
C GLU A 189 -3.32 -6.72 2.88
N LEU A 190 -2.07 -6.23 2.99
CA LEU A 190 -1.55 -5.60 4.21
C LEU A 190 -1.42 -4.11 3.94
N MET A 191 -2.30 -3.31 4.54
CA MET A 191 -2.35 -1.85 4.38
C MET A 191 -1.93 -1.15 5.65
N GLY A 192 -0.89 -0.31 5.56
CA GLY A 192 -0.55 0.63 6.61
C GLY A 192 -1.24 1.99 6.43
N VAL A 193 -1.64 2.61 7.53
CA VAL A 193 -2.32 3.91 7.53
C VAL A 193 -1.58 4.94 8.36
N TYR A 194 -1.69 6.22 7.96
CA TYR A 194 -1.04 7.35 8.64
C TYR A 194 -1.77 7.83 9.90
N ASP A 195 -2.96 7.30 10.18
CA ASP A 195 -3.82 7.72 11.29
C ASP A 195 -4.56 6.50 11.84
N GLU A 196 -4.57 6.36 13.17
CA GLU A 196 -5.20 5.23 13.85
C GLU A 196 -6.72 5.17 13.61
N GLU A 197 -7.37 6.32 13.48
CA GLU A 197 -8.82 6.42 13.24
C GLU A 197 -9.23 5.77 11.89
N LEU A 198 -8.28 5.56 10.98
CA LEU A 198 -8.51 4.91 9.68
C LEU A 198 -8.46 3.38 9.73
N VAL A 199 -7.94 2.78 10.81
CA VAL A 199 -7.69 1.32 10.88
C VAL A 199 -8.97 0.51 10.65
N GLU A 200 -9.99 0.71 11.45
CA GLU A 200 -11.25 -0.04 11.32
C GLU A 200 -12.09 0.38 10.10
N PRO A 201 -12.26 1.68 9.79
CA PRO A 201 -13.00 2.08 8.60
C PRO A 201 -12.41 1.53 7.30
N LEU A 202 -11.07 1.59 7.13
CA LEU A 202 -10.47 1.09 5.89
C LEU A 202 -10.46 -0.44 5.79
N ALA A 203 -10.44 -1.17 6.91
CA ALA A 203 -10.67 -2.60 6.89
C ALA A 203 -12.06 -2.95 6.32
N GLN A 204 -13.11 -2.21 6.73
CA GLN A 204 -14.45 -2.39 6.18
C GLN A 204 -14.54 -2.01 4.70
N VAL A 205 -13.85 -0.93 4.29
CA VAL A 205 -13.76 -0.53 2.88
C VAL A 205 -13.07 -1.61 2.05
N MET A 206 -11.92 -2.14 2.51
CA MET A 206 -11.20 -3.22 1.83
C MET A 206 -12.09 -4.44 1.60
N ALA A 207 -12.82 -4.89 2.63
CA ALA A 207 -13.74 -6.00 2.51
C ALA A 207 -14.86 -5.74 1.49
N LYS A 208 -15.46 -4.54 1.49
CA LYS A 208 -16.46 -4.12 0.48
C LYS A 208 -15.89 -4.10 -0.94
N LEU A 209 -14.58 -3.85 -1.08
CA LEU A 209 -13.87 -3.82 -2.36
C LEU A 209 -13.36 -5.19 -2.82
N GLY A 210 -13.67 -6.26 -2.08
CA GLY A 210 -13.36 -7.64 -2.45
C GLY A 210 -12.04 -8.18 -1.89
N VAL A 211 -11.51 -7.60 -0.82
CA VAL A 211 -10.40 -8.19 -0.06
C VAL A 211 -10.97 -9.25 0.88
N ASP A 212 -10.60 -10.50 0.66
CA ASP A 212 -11.06 -11.64 1.45
C ASP A 212 -10.26 -11.80 2.74
N ARG A 213 -8.97 -11.50 2.68
CA ARG A 213 -8.03 -11.64 3.80
C ARG A 213 -7.06 -10.45 3.80
N GLY A 214 -6.93 -9.80 4.95
CA GLY A 214 -6.05 -8.64 5.03
C GLY A 214 -5.89 -8.11 6.43
N MET A 215 -5.06 -7.09 6.56
CA MET A 215 -4.89 -6.30 7.78
C MET A 215 -4.76 -4.83 7.41
N VAL A 216 -5.43 -3.98 8.16
CA VAL A 216 -5.11 -2.55 8.23
C VAL A 216 -4.33 -2.31 9.51
N VAL A 217 -3.18 -1.66 9.41
CA VAL A 217 -2.25 -1.50 10.52
C VAL A 217 -1.82 -0.04 10.69
N TYR A 218 -1.59 0.34 11.94
CA TYR A 218 -1.05 1.64 12.32
C TYR A 218 -0.04 1.47 13.45
N GLY A 219 1.22 1.78 13.18
CA GLY A 219 2.23 1.87 14.23
C GLY A 219 1.94 3.09 15.12
N GLN A 220 1.73 2.87 16.44
CA GLN A 220 1.36 3.93 17.40
C GLN A 220 2.43 5.00 17.58
N ASP A 221 3.55 4.86 16.91
CA ASP A 221 4.58 5.88 16.72
C ASP A 221 4.41 6.70 15.43
N SER A 222 3.22 6.67 14.83
CA SER A 222 2.87 7.34 13.57
C SER A 222 3.56 6.73 12.34
N LEU A 223 3.64 5.40 12.29
CA LEU A 223 4.20 4.65 11.17
C LEU A 223 3.08 3.92 10.40
N ASP A 224 3.03 4.06 9.09
CA ASP A 224 2.09 3.35 8.23
C ASP A 224 2.59 1.93 7.84
N GLU A 225 3.12 1.21 8.83
CA GLU A 225 3.64 -0.17 8.77
C GLU A 225 3.50 -0.83 10.16
N ILE A 226 3.75 -2.13 10.27
CA ILE A 226 3.93 -2.78 11.57
C ILE A 226 5.23 -2.28 12.18
N SER A 227 5.13 -1.60 13.33
CA SER A 227 6.25 -0.87 13.94
C SER A 227 7.20 -1.78 14.71
N MET A 228 8.51 -1.46 14.61
CA MET A 228 9.55 -1.97 15.51
C MET A 228 9.79 -1.08 16.74
N CYS A 229 9.17 0.11 16.78
CA CYS A 229 9.45 1.10 17.84
C CYS A 229 8.31 1.23 18.84
N ALA A 230 7.10 0.83 18.48
CA ALA A 230 5.87 0.97 19.26
C ALA A 230 4.94 -0.21 19.07
N PRO A 231 3.85 -0.32 19.87
CA PRO A 231 2.75 -1.19 19.52
C PRO A 231 2.15 -0.79 18.16
N THR A 232 1.49 -1.74 17.52
CA THR A 232 0.77 -1.55 16.25
C THR A 232 -0.68 -1.92 16.44
N SER A 233 -1.58 -0.97 16.18
CA SER A 233 -3.02 -1.23 16.12
C SER A 233 -3.35 -1.95 14.82
N VAL A 234 -4.13 -3.02 14.89
CA VAL A 234 -4.47 -3.88 13.78
C VAL A 234 -5.97 -4.09 13.72
N CYS A 235 -6.55 -4.02 12.50
CA CYS A 235 -7.85 -4.60 12.20
C CYS A 235 -7.65 -5.66 11.11
N GLU A 236 -7.79 -6.93 11.48
CA GLU A 236 -7.69 -8.08 10.59
C GLU A 236 -9.04 -8.37 9.92
N ILE A 237 -8.97 -8.67 8.63
CA ILE A 237 -10.08 -9.14 7.79
C ILE A 237 -9.82 -10.60 7.45
N ARG A 238 -10.80 -11.46 7.73
CA ARG A 238 -10.71 -12.86 7.38
C ARG A 238 -12.09 -13.44 7.07
N ASP A 239 -12.33 -13.78 5.81
CA ASP A 239 -13.57 -14.45 5.37
C ASP A 239 -14.86 -13.76 5.89
N GLY A 240 -14.90 -12.42 5.84
CA GLY A 240 -16.01 -11.60 6.32
C GLY A 240 -16.03 -11.29 7.83
N TRP A 241 -15.04 -11.74 8.58
CA TRP A 241 -14.83 -11.40 9.99
C TRP A 241 -13.84 -10.27 10.15
N PHE A 242 -14.06 -9.46 11.18
CA PHE A 242 -13.16 -8.38 11.59
C PHE A 242 -12.71 -8.60 13.02
N GLN A 243 -11.42 -8.47 13.27
CA GLN A 243 -10.87 -8.56 14.62
C GLN A 243 -9.82 -7.47 14.82
N SER A 244 -10.05 -6.62 15.83
CA SER A 244 -9.08 -5.58 16.24
C SER A 244 -8.25 -6.13 17.41
N TYR A 245 -6.92 -5.89 17.32
CA TYR A 245 -5.95 -6.26 18.35
C TYR A 245 -4.67 -5.44 18.21
N GLU A 246 -3.74 -5.62 19.14
CA GLU A 246 -2.43 -5.00 19.12
C GLU A 246 -1.32 -6.02 18.85
N LEU A 247 -0.33 -5.61 18.07
CA LEU A 247 0.94 -6.32 17.91
C LEU A 247 2.06 -5.52 18.55
N THR A 248 3.02 -6.22 19.16
CA THR A 248 4.23 -5.63 19.68
C THR A 248 5.46 -6.41 19.23
N PRO A 249 6.63 -5.76 19.05
CA PRO A 249 7.86 -6.45 18.65
C PRO A 249 8.25 -7.58 19.62
N GLU A 250 7.95 -7.42 20.89
CA GLU A 250 8.29 -8.36 21.97
C GLU A 250 7.58 -9.71 21.80
N GLN A 251 6.36 -9.74 21.21
CA GLN A 251 5.62 -10.98 20.93
C GLN A 251 6.39 -11.90 19.96
N PHE A 252 7.29 -11.30 19.15
CA PHE A 252 8.12 -12.00 18.17
C PHE A 252 9.58 -12.18 18.65
N GLY A 253 9.87 -11.89 19.93
CA GLY A 253 11.21 -11.98 20.50
C GLY A 253 12.14 -10.84 20.09
N TYR A 254 11.63 -9.78 19.51
CA TYR A 254 12.38 -8.59 19.14
C TYR A 254 12.37 -7.56 20.28
N LYS A 255 13.37 -6.69 20.29
CA LYS A 255 13.40 -5.52 21.20
C LYS A 255 13.03 -4.29 20.42
N ARG A 256 12.24 -3.40 21.02
CA ARG A 256 11.95 -2.10 20.42
C ARG A 256 13.24 -1.34 20.12
N CYS A 257 13.23 -0.68 18.99
CA CYS A 257 14.32 0.16 18.52
C CYS A 257 13.98 1.66 18.63
N ASP A 258 14.96 2.51 18.44
CA ASP A 258 14.73 3.95 18.23
C ASP A 258 14.26 4.19 16.77
N LYS A 259 13.35 5.15 16.56
CA LYS A 259 12.89 5.54 15.21
C LYS A 259 14.04 5.84 14.24
N LYS A 260 15.13 6.40 14.74
CA LYS A 260 16.32 6.70 13.93
C LYS A 260 16.93 5.46 13.27
N GLU A 261 16.77 4.30 13.90
CA GLU A 261 17.29 3.04 13.36
C GLU A 261 16.52 2.58 12.12
N LEU A 262 15.27 3.06 11.93
CA LEU A 262 14.46 2.76 10.76
C LEU A 262 14.53 3.84 9.66
N THR A 263 15.27 4.93 9.90
CA THR A 263 15.36 6.03 8.95
C THR A 263 15.98 5.57 7.62
N GLY A 264 15.34 5.99 6.52
CA GLY A 264 15.84 5.85 5.17
C GLY A 264 16.58 7.09 4.66
N GLY A 265 16.98 7.04 3.41
CA GLY A 265 17.72 8.11 2.73
C GLY A 265 17.25 8.34 1.31
N SER A 266 18.20 8.63 0.42
CA SER A 266 17.96 8.73 -1.02
C SER A 266 17.50 7.36 -1.59
N PRO A 267 17.00 7.30 -2.82
CA PRO A 267 16.69 6.03 -3.49
C PRO A 267 17.86 5.06 -3.50
N GLU A 268 19.07 5.55 -3.74
CA GLU A 268 20.32 4.75 -3.77
C GLU A 268 20.65 4.20 -2.38
N GLU A 269 20.59 5.04 -1.34
CA GLU A 269 20.81 4.62 0.05
C GLU A 269 19.78 3.57 0.47
N ASN A 270 18.51 3.73 0.10
CA ASN A 270 17.47 2.76 0.40
C ASN A 270 17.62 1.45 -0.40
N ALA A 271 18.16 1.52 -1.62
CA ALA A 271 18.51 0.33 -2.40
C ALA A 271 19.65 -0.46 -1.75
N GLU A 272 20.67 0.22 -1.20
CA GLU A 272 21.75 -0.41 -0.42
C GLU A 272 21.19 -1.08 0.84
N ILE A 273 20.34 -0.40 1.61
CA ILE A 273 19.65 -0.96 2.77
C ILE A 273 18.86 -2.21 2.38
N THR A 274 18.08 -2.16 1.31
CA THR A 274 17.29 -3.30 0.82
C THR A 274 18.21 -4.48 0.46
N ARG A 275 19.30 -4.25 -0.29
CA ARG A 275 20.26 -5.31 -0.65
C ARG A 275 20.92 -5.91 0.60
N ALA A 276 21.35 -5.09 1.55
CA ALA A 276 21.97 -5.56 2.80
C ALA A 276 21.00 -6.41 3.64
N ILE A 277 19.70 -6.06 3.68
CA ILE A 277 18.67 -6.87 4.35
C ILE A 277 18.50 -8.21 3.62
N LEU A 278 18.29 -8.18 2.31
CA LEU A 278 17.98 -9.37 1.53
C LEU A 278 19.18 -10.36 1.44
N SER A 279 20.42 -9.85 1.52
CA SER A 279 21.62 -10.67 1.59
C SER A 279 21.91 -11.24 2.98
N GLY A 280 21.22 -10.75 4.01
CA GLY A 280 21.47 -11.12 5.40
C GLY A 280 22.67 -10.40 6.05
N GLU A 281 23.22 -9.38 5.42
CA GLU A 281 24.29 -8.53 6.01
C GLU A 281 23.73 -7.63 7.12
N GLU A 282 22.53 -7.05 6.92
CA GLU A 282 21.80 -6.28 7.95
C GLU A 282 21.07 -7.23 8.88
N GLN A 283 21.40 -7.19 10.18
CA GLN A 283 20.82 -8.05 11.22
C GLN A 283 20.01 -7.27 12.29
N GLY A 284 19.98 -5.96 12.20
CA GLY A 284 19.38 -5.06 13.19
C GLY A 284 17.90 -4.78 12.97
N ALA A 285 17.48 -3.62 13.45
CA ALA A 285 16.07 -3.19 13.47
C ALA A 285 15.43 -3.13 12.08
N LYS A 286 16.19 -2.74 11.04
CA LYS A 286 15.66 -2.67 9.67
C LYS A 286 15.25 -4.05 9.15
N ARG A 287 16.11 -5.07 9.36
CA ARG A 287 15.76 -6.45 9.01
C ARG A 287 14.55 -6.94 9.80
N GLN A 288 14.49 -6.66 11.09
CA GLN A 288 13.38 -7.07 11.94
C GLN A 288 12.06 -6.42 11.51
N ALA A 289 12.06 -5.14 11.13
CA ALA A 289 10.89 -4.45 10.58
C ALA A 289 10.39 -5.14 9.29
N VAL A 290 11.31 -5.51 8.38
CA VAL A 290 10.96 -6.27 7.17
C VAL A 290 10.38 -7.64 7.52
N CYS A 291 10.98 -8.36 8.48
CA CYS A 291 10.49 -9.67 8.89
C CYS A 291 9.10 -9.61 9.54
N LEU A 292 8.78 -8.56 10.33
CA LEU A 292 7.45 -8.37 10.91
C LEU A 292 6.39 -8.15 9.82
N ASN A 293 6.64 -7.22 8.92
CA ASN A 293 5.69 -6.90 7.85
C ASN A 293 5.54 -8.05 6.85
N ALA A 294 6.64 -8.70 6.45
CA ALA A 294 6.60 -9.89 5.61
C ALA A 294 5.93 -11.07 6.31
N GLY A 295 6.17 -11.25 7.61
CA GLY A 295 5.57 -12.32 8.40
C GLY A 295 4.06 -12.21 8.53
N ALA A 296 3.54 -11.00 8.79
CA ALA A 296 2.11 -10.73 8.80
C ALA A 296 1.47 -11.01 7.42
N ALA A 297 2.14 -10.59 6.34
CA ALA A 297 1.66 -10.86 4.98
C ALA A 297 1.68 -12.36 4.63
N LEU A 298 2.70 -13.11 5.04
CA LEU A 298 2.76 -14.58 4.87
C LEU A 298 1.63 -15.27 5.66
N TYR A 299 1.25 -14.76 6.82
CA TYR A 299 0.09 -15.24 7.56
C TYR A 299 -1.22 -14.92 6.83
N ILE A 300 -1.43 -13.67 6.38
CA ILE A 300 -2.60 -13.25 5.60
C ILE A 300 -2.85 -14.21 4.43
N THR A 301 -1.78 -14.57 3.71
CA THR A 301 -1.86 -15.44 2.53
C THR A 301 -2.02 -16.92 2.83
N GLY A 302 -2.06 -17.30 4.12
CA GLY A 302 -2.18 -18.70 4.54
C GLY A 302 -0.95 -19.55 4.32
N LYS A 303 0.22 -18.94 4.07
CA LYS A 303 1.51 -19.66 4.02
C LYS A 303 1.94 -20.16 5.39
N THR A 304 1.43 -19.52 6.44
CA THR A 304 1.66 -19.90 7.83
C THR A 304 0.37 -19.75 8.64
N ASP A 305 0.25 -20.53 9.73
CA ASP A 305 -0.94 -20.53 10.58
C ASP A 305 -0.95 -19.39 11.61
N THR A 306 0.21 -18.77 11.86
CA THR A 306 0.36 -17.65 12.81
C THR A 306 1.31 -16.59 12.25
N ILE A 307 1.16 -15.36 12.73
CA ILE A 307 2.09 -14.26 12.36
C ILE A 307 3.51 -14.60 12.81
N GLU A 308 3.68 -15.21 14.00
CA GLU A 308 5.00 -15.64 14.50
C GLU A 308 5.66 -16.62 13.55
N ALA A 309 4.95 -17.65 13.09
CA ALA A 309 5.47 -18.59 12.11
C ALA A 309 5.85 -17.90 10.79
N GLY A 310 5.06 -16.88 10.39
CA GLY A 310 5.36 -16.04 9.23
C GLY A 310 6.65 -15.25 9.40
N VAL A 311 6.87 -14.65 10.57
CA VAL A 311 8.11 -13.93 10.90
C VAL A 311 9.30 -14.88 10.82
N ARG A 312 9.21 -16.09 11.42
CA ARG A 312 10.29 -17.10 11.32
C ARG A 312 10.53 -17.59 9.89
N MET A 313 9.48 -17.65 9.07
CA MET A 313 9.62 -17.96 7.64
C MET A 313 10.35 -16.83 6.91
N ALA A 314 10.00 -15.57 7.15
CA ALA A 314 10.66 -14.41 6.56
C ALA A 314 12.17 -14.37 6.91
N GLU A 315 12.53 -14.60 8.18
CA GLU A 315 13.92 -14.72 8.62
C GLU A 315 14.68 -15.80 7.82
N LYS A 316 14.10 -16.99 7.69
CA LYS A 316 14.71 -18.11 6.92
C LYS A 316 14.88 -17.80 5.44
N LEU A 317 13.92 -17.09 4.81
CA LEU A 317 14.01 -16.70 3.40
C LEU A 317 15.15 -15.71 3.15
N ILE A 318 15.43 -14.84 4.11
CA ILE A 318 16.58 -13.92 4.09
C ILE A 318 17.88 -14.71 4.31
N ASP A 319 17.97 -15.47 5.42
CA ASP A 319 19.18 -16.19 5.83
C ASP A 319 19.66 -17.23 4.79
N SER A 320 18.72 -17.84 4.05
CA SER A 320 19.03 -18.78 2.96
C SER A 320 19.46 -18.09 1.66
N GLY A 321 19.40 -16.76 1.57
CA GLY A 321 19.65 -16.00 0.36
C GLY A 321 18.53 -16.11 -0.69
N THR A 322 17.38 -16.73 -0.36
CA THR A 322 16.26 -16.89 -1.29
C THR A 322 15.64 -15.54 -1.63
N ALA A 323 15.56 -14.63 -0.66
CA ALA A 323 15.05 -13.28 -0.85
C ALA A 323 15.98 -12.45 -1.78
N ALA A 324 17.30 -12.56 -1.63
CA ALA A 324 18.24 -11.90 -2.53
C ALA A 324 18.12 -12.42 -3.97
N LYS A 325 18.01 -13.75 -4.15
CA LYS A 325 17.78 -14.35 -5.47
C LYS A 325 16.47 -13.87 -6.11
N LYS A 326 15.44 -13.65 -5.32
CA LYS A 326 14.14 -13.13 -5.80
C LYS A 326 14.27 -11.72 -6.38
N LEU A 327 15.06 -10.85 -5.76
CA LEU A 327 15.37 -9.53 -6.31
C LEU A 327 16.06 -9.64 -7.68
N GLU A 328 17.11 -10.48 -7.80
CA GLU A 328 17.84 -10.64 -9.05
C GLU A 328 16.95 -11.24 -10.16
N GLU A 329 16.07 -12.19 -9.81
CA GLU A 329 15.06 -12.74 -10.73
C GLU A 329 14.10 -11.65 -11.21
N PHE A 330 13.58 -10.82 -10.30
CA PHE A 330 12.67 -9.73 -10.63
C PHE A 330 13.33 -8.69 -11.53
N ILE A 331 14.57 -8.28 -11.23
CA ILE A 331 15.35 -7.38 -12.09
C ILE A 331 15.46 -7.97 -13.50
N ALA A 332 15.93 -9.23 -13.59
CA ALA A 332 16.15 -9.88 -14.88
C ALA A 332 14.86 -10.01 -15.71
N GLU A 333 13.72 -10.37 -15.09
CA GLU A 333 12.44 -10.45 -15.79
C GLU A 333 11.91 -9.06 -16.19
N SER A 334 12.19 -8.01 -15.41
CA SER A 334 11.77 -6.64 -15.71
C SER A 334 12.51 -6.02 -16.91
N LEU A 335 13.72 -6.49 -17.20
CA LEU A 335 14.57 -5.97 -18.29
C LEU A 335 14.39 -6.70 -19.63
N ARG A 336 13.67 -7.82 -19.65
CA ARG A 336 13.34 -8.58 -20.87
C ARG A 336 12.11 -7.98 -21.55
#